data_29382de3ae1a20becd5acad123c32e27
#
_entry.id   29382de3ae1a20becd5acad123c32e27
#
_cell.length_a   1.000
_cell.length_b   1.000
_cell.length_c   1.000
_cell.angle_alpha   90.00
_cell.angle_beta   90.00
_cell.angle_gamma   90.00
#
_symmetry.space_group_name_H-M   'P 1'
#
loop_
_entity.id
_entity.type
_entity.pdbx_description
1 polymer ?
#
loop_
_entity_poly.entity_id
_entity_poly.type
_entity_poly.pdbx_seq_one_letter_code
_entity_poly.pdbx_strand_id
1 'polypeptide(L)'
;MTRTDPATGIRTAPKHEVLISGASIAGPVLAFWLNRYGYAVTVVEKSGTLRSGGYPIDVRGTALEVVRKMGILPRLRDAHVDLRRLTFLDGDGAEVVSLNPHTVTGGVAGRDLEVRRGDLTEALYAAVRDDVEFMFGDSIETLDQSDHGVDVTFRGGGSRTFDMVFGADGMHSHTREMLFGHEKQFHRYLGYCFAVFTMRNTFGLSHETVMWNTPGRAAALYAVGDGDEVHAFLNFAQPEPPFDAFTNPEAQRDLVATVFADAGWEVPGMLAAMREADDLFFDGVGQIRMPRWSSGRAALVGDAAYAPSFLTGQGTSLALVGAYMLAGSLAARDHAAGFAAYEHTTRDFVTMNQDLVGKGSATLFPTTAQALEERNSRLRDLSAMPAAEPRPAHSALTLPDFEPAP
;
A
#
# COMPACT_ATOMS: atom_id res chain seq x y z
N MET A 1 7.38 -13.03 -25.03
CA MET A 1 8.80 -13.49 -25.01
C MET A 1 8.83 -14.99 -24.76
N THR A 2 9.53 -15.75 -25.57
CA THR A 2 9.64 -17.20 -25.40
C THR A 2 10.78 -17.54 -24.43
N ARG A 3 10.47 -18.29 -23.40
CA ARG A 3 11.46 -18.77 -22.41
C ARG A 3 12.32 -19.87 -23.03
N THR A 4 13.63 -19.85 -22.83
CA THR A 4 14.52 -20.94 -23.23
C THR A 4 14.72 -21.85 -22.02
N ASP A 5 14.37 -23.11 -22.15
CA ASP A 5 14.67 -24.13 -21.14
C ASP A 5 16.20 -24.28 -21.01
N PRO A 6 16.79 -24.01 -19.86
CA PRO A 6 18.25 -24.11 -19.70
C PRO A 6 18.79 -25.52 -19.82
N ALA A 7 17.96 -26.56 -19.74
CA ALA A 7 18.37 -27.96 -19.85
C ALA A 7 18.28 -28.49 -21.30
N THR A 8 17.39 -27.96 -22.12
CA THR A 8 17.13 -28.51 -23.48
C THR A 8 17.36 -27.50 -24.60
N GLY A 9 17.50 -26.21 -24.32
CA GLY A 9 17.61 -25.15 -25.32
C GLY A 9 16.34 -24.93 -26.16
N ILE A 10 15.23 -25.61 -25.85
CA ILE A 10 13.98 -25.54 -26.60
C ILE A 10 13.19 -24.33 -26.13
N ARG A 11 12.79 -23.47 -27.05
CA ARG A 11 11.87 -22.35 -26.79
C ARG A 11 10.45 -22.87 -26.74
N THR A 12 9.87 -22.97 -25.57
CA THR A 12 8.44 -23.25 -25.41
C THR A 12 7.61 -21.99 -25.55
N ALA A 13 6.45 -22.07 -26.20
CA ALA A 13 5.48 -20.99 -26.19
C ALA A 13 5.02 -20.72 -24.74
N PRO A 14 4.75 -19.46 -24.36
CA PRO A 14 4.21 -19.16 -23.03
C PRO A 14 2.89 -19.88 -22.85
N LYS A 15 2.61 -20.30 -21.60
CA LYS A 15 1.38 -21.00 -21.25
C LYS A 15 0.14 -20.13 -21.50
N HIS A 16 0.24 -18.86 -21.16
CA HIS A 16 -0.79 -17.83 -21.31
C HIS A 16 -0.16 -16.46 -21.43
N GLU A 17 -0.83 -15.55 -22.15
CA GLU A 17 -0.50 -14.13 -22.20
C GLU A 17 -1.41 -13.36 -21.26
N VAL A 18 -0.85 -12.55 -20.36
CA VAL A 18 -1.63 -11.85 -19.32
C VAL A 18 -1.24 -10.39 -19.20
N LEU A 19 -2.23 -9.55 -18.90
CA LEU A 19 -2.04 -8.13 -18.63
C LEU A 19 -2.24 -7.84 -17.14
N ILE A 20 -1.34 -7.02 -16.57
CA ILE A 20 -1.46 -6.47 -15.22
C ILE A 20 -1.57 -4.95 -15.34
N SER A 21 -2.60 -4.35 -14.76
CA SER A 21 -2.77 -2.90 -14.65
C SER A 21 -2.19 -2.41 -13.32
N GLY A 22 -1.12 -1.60 -13.38
CA GLY A 22 -0.43 -1.01 -12.23
C GLY A 22 0.95 -1.61 -11.93
N ALA A 23 1.97 -0.77 -11.81
CA ALA A 23 3.39 -1.14 -11.59
C ALA A 23 3.93 -0.72 -10.22
N SER A 24 3.08 -0.51 -9.19
CA SER A 24 3.57 -0.11 -7.87
C SER A 24 4.09 -1.32 -7.07
N ILE A 25 3.27 -1.96 -6.24
CA ILE A 25 3.69 -3.08 -5.37
C ILE A 25 3.09 -4.40 -5.85
N ALA A 26 1.75 -4.52 -5.84
CA ALA A 26 1.07 -5.76 -6.16
C ALA A 26 1.36 -6.25 -7.60
N GLY A 27 1.41 -5.32 -8.58
CA GLY A 27 1.65 -5.67 -9.97
C GLY A 27 2.99 -6.34 -10.24
N PRO A 28 4.13 -5.74 -9.88
CA PRO A 28 5.45 -6.35 -10.06
C PRO A 28 5.61 -7.67 -9.30
N VAL A 29 5.03 -7.81 -8.10
CA VAL A 29 5.03 -9.08 -7.36
C VAL A 29 4.25 -10.15 -8.10
N LEU A 30 3.05 -9.81 -8.58
CA LEU A 30 2.24 -10.71 -9.39
C LEU A 30 2.97 -11.10 -10.69
N ALA A 31 3.58 -10.12 -11.35
CA ALA A 31 4.38 -10.32 -12.58
C ALA A 31 5.55 -11.29 -12.34
N PHE A 32 6.29 -11.13 -11.22
CA PHE A 32 7.39 -12.01 -10.85
C PHE A 32 6.94 -13.47 -10.75
N TRP A 33 5.85 -13.72 -10.03
CA TRP A 33 5.39 -15.09 -9.81
C TRP A 33 4.73 -15.71 -11.04
N LEU A 34 3.89 -14.96 -11.78
CA LEU A 34 3.29 -15.44 -13.03
C LEU A 34 4.34 -15.77 -14.08
N ASN A 35 5.36 -14.90 -14.25
CA ASN A 35 6.47 -15.19 -15.15
C ASN A 35 7.19 -16.47 -14.74
N ARG A 36 7.45 -16.65 -13.44
CA ARG A 36 8.09 -17.86 -12.91
C ARG A 36 7.26 -19.13 -13.15
N TYR A 37 5.93 -19.01 -13.23
CA TYR A 37 5.01 -20.10 -13.59
C TYR A 37 4.77 -20.25 -15.10
N GLY A 38 5.53 -19.54 -15.94
CA GLY A 38 5.54 -19.71 -17.39
C GLY A 38 4.55 -18.84 -18.17
N TYR A 39 3.94 -17.82 -17.53
CA TYR A 39 3.10 -16.84 -18.20
C TYR A 39 3.95 -15.79 -18.93
N ALA A 40 3.49 -15.33 -20.10
CA ALA A 40 3.97 -14.09 -20.71
C ALA A 40 3.21 -12.91 -20.09
N VAL A 41 3.93 -12.03 -19.43
CA VAL A 41 3.33 -10.95 -18.66
C VAL A 41 3.63 -9.60 -19.30
N THR A 42 2.58 -8.80 -19.48
CA THR A 42 2.67 -7.37 -19.79
C THR A 42 2.13 -6.59 -18.59
N VAL A 43 2.85 -5.56 -18.14
CA VAL A 43 2.41 -4.63 -17.08
C VAL A 43 2.19 -3.26 -17.71
N VAL A 44 0.99 -2.70 -17.56
CA VAL A 44 0.69 -1.32 -17.98
C VAL A 44 0.63 -0.40 -16.76
N GLU A 45 1.28 0.77 -16.85
CA GLU A 45 1.34 1.78 -15.78
C GLU A 45 1.04 3.17 -16.36
N LYS A 46 0.06 3.85 -15.75
CA LYS A 46 -0.38 5.20 -16.17
C LYS A 46 0.69 6.27 -16.02
N SER A 47 1.60 6.12 -15.06
CA SER A 47 2.72 7.03 -14.88
C SER A 47 3.80 6.76 -15.94
N GLY A 48 4.46 7.83 -16.42
CA GLY A 48 5.56 7.70 -17.39
C GLY A 48 6.82 7.06 -16.81
N THR A 49 6.93 6.98 -15.48
CA THR A 49 8.05 6.38 -14.75
C THR A 49 7.56 5.72 -13.48
N LEU A 50 8.39 4.87 -12.88
CA LEU A 50 8.15 4.41 -11.52
C LEU A 50 8.19 5.60 -10.54
N ARG A 51 7.31 5.58 -9.57
CA ARG A 51 7.32 6.60 -8.51
C ARG A 51 8.54 6.35 -7.61
N SER A 52 9.49 7.27 -7.65
CA SER A 52 10.62 7.33 -6.71
C SER A 52 10.21 8.08 -5.44
N GLY A 53 10.85 7.79 -4.31
CA GLY A 53 10.56 8.45 -3.03
C GLY A 53 9.27 7.96 -2.36
N GLY A 54 8.65 8.83 -1.55
CA GLY A 54 7.46 8.53 -0.77
C GLY A 54 7.77 8.09 0.66
N TYR A 55 6.76 8.22 1.51
CA TYR A 55 6.86 7.90 2.93
C TYR A 55 7.13 6.40 3.17
N PRO A 56 7.71 6.06 4.34
CA PRO A 56 7.97 4.68 4.72
C PRO A 56 6.69 3.83 4.81
N ILE A 57 6.85 2.57 4.44
CA ILE A 57 5.81 1.55 4.43
C ILE A 57 6.30 0.26 5.08
N ASP A 58 5.37 -0.48 5.64
CA ASP A 58 5.67 -1.66 6.42
C ASP A 58 5.65 -2.94 5.58
N VAL A 59 6.64 -3.82 5.81
CA VAL A 59 6.66 -5.22 5.36
C VAL A 59 6.74 -6.11 6.60
N ARG A 60 5.62 -6.75 6.96
CA ARG A 60 5.47 -7.45 8.24
C ARG A 60 4.91 -8.87 8.09
N GLY A 61 5.19 -9.68 9.09
CA GLY A 61 4.60 -11.01 9.22
C GLY A 61 4.81 -11.89 7.99
N THR A 62 3.72 -12.45 7.46
CA THR A 62 3.74 -13.35 6.27
C THR A 62 4.38 -12.71 5.03
N ALA A 63 4.30 -11.38 4.87
CA ALA A 63 4.87 -10.69 3.71
C ALA A 63 6.41 -10.80 3.64
N LEU A 64 7.09 -10.92 4.78
CA LEU A 64 8.55 -11.13 4.82
C LEU A 64 8.96 -12.44 4.14
N GLU A 65 8.13 -13.46 4.24
CA GLU A 65 8.38 -14.73 3.56
C GLU A 65 8.23 -14.60 2.04
N VAL A 66 7.29 -13.77 1.56
CA VAL A 66 7.13 -13.48 0.12
C VAL A 66 8.40 -12.81 -0.42
N VAL A 67 8.86 -11.73 0.20
CA VAL A 67 10.08 -11.02 -0.26
C VAL A 67 11.35 -11.87 -0.12
N ARG A 68 11.39 -12.79 0.86
CA ARG A 68 12.45 -13.79 1.01
C ARG A 68 12.44 -14.78 -0.17
N LYS A 69 11.28 -15.33 -0.52
CA LYS A 69 11.10 -16.25 -1.66
C LYS A 69 11.42 -15.58 -3.00
N MET A 70 11.19 -14.25 -3.13
CA MET A 70 11.58 -13.46 -4.28
C MET A 70 13.09 -13.15 -4.35
N GLY A 71 13.85 -13.40 -3.27
CA GLY A 71 15.29 -13.11 -3.18
C GLY A 71 15.63 -11.63 -2.93
N ILE A 72 14.66 -10.76 -2.68
CA ILE A 72 14.86 -9.31 -2.48
C ILE A 72 15.02 -8.90 -1.01
N LEU A 73 14.80 -9.81 -0.06
CA LEU A 73 14.89 -9.53 1.37
C LEU A 73 16.22 -8.89 1.81
N PRO A 74 17.42 -9.33 1.33
CA PRO A 74 18.67 -8.66 1.68
C PRO A 74 18.68 -7.18 1.31
N ARG A 75 18.29 -6.84 0.07
CA ARG A 75 18.19 -5.46 -0.39
C ARG A 75 17.24 -4.61 0.46
N LEU A 76 16.10 -5.17 0.87
CA LEU A 76 15.14 -4.47 1.71
C LEU A 76 15.66 -4.27 3.14
N ARG A 77 16.48 -5.18 3.65
CA ARG A 77 17.16 -5.00 4.95
C ARG A 77 18.18 -3.87 4.91
N ASP A 78 18.92 -3.75 3.81
CA ASP A 78 19.88 -2.66 3.62
C ASP A 78 19.18 -1.29 3.49
N ALA A 79 17.94 -1.28 2.98
CA ALA A 79 17.08 -0.10 2.86
C ALA A 79 16.15 0.13 4.08
N HIS A 80 16.31 -0.65 5.16
CA HIS A 80 15.46 -0.54 6.34
C HIS A 80 15.59 0.83 7.00
N VAL A 81 14.43 1.45 7.23
CA VAL A 81 14.32 2.69 7.99
C VAL A 81 14.37 2.34 9.47
N ASP A 82 15.49 2.62 10.12
CA ASP A 82 15.69 2.37 11.54
C ASP A 82 15.01 3.48 12.38
N LEU A 83 13.66 3.48 12.42
CA LEU A 83 12.91 4.40 13.27
C LEU A 83 13.09 3.99 14.74
N ARG A 84 13.68 4.89 15.55
CA ARG A 84 14.08 4.60 16.93
C ARG A 84 13.11 5.16 17.95
N ARG A 85 12.39 6.23 17.62
CA ARG A 85 11.55 6.97 18.55
C ARG A 85 10.26 7.46 17.89
N LEU A 86 9.16 7.33 18.61
CA LEU A 86 7.89 7.94 18.31
C LEU A 86 7.43 8.76 19.51
N THR A 87 7.41 10.08 19.36
CA THR A 87 7.04 11.03 20.40
C THR A 87 5.65 11.58 20.14
N PHE A 88 4.78 11.50 21.13
CA PHE A 88 3.46 12.12 21.11
C PHE A 88 3.49 13.42 21.90
N LEU A 89 2.95 14.48 21.30
CA LEU A 89 2.80 15.79 21.90
C LEU A 89 1.31 16.08 22.15
N ASP A 90 1.04 16.95 23.09
CA ASP A 90 -0.30 17.53 23.31
C ASP A 90 -0.56 18.76 22.41
N GLY A 91 -1.71 19.42 22.61
CA GLY A 91 -2.11 20.60 21.85
C GLY A 91 -1.19 21.83 22.03
N ASP A 92 -0.48 21.91 23.14
CA ASP A 92 0.47 22.99 23.46
C ASP A 92 1.89 22.66 22.99
N GLY A 93 2.10 21.46 22.42
CA GLY A 93 3.40 20.98 21.96
C GLY A 93 4.27 20.37 23.07
N ALA A 94 3.71 20.15 24.27
CA ALA A 94 4.42 19.46 25.34
C ALA A 94 4.43 17.94 25.14
N GLU A 95 5.55 17.29 25.50
CA GLU A 95 5.68 15.84 25.38
C GLU A 95 4.71 15.12 26.32
N VAL A 96 3.88 14.27 25.74
CA VAL A 96 3.02 13.34 26.47
C VAL A 96 3.78 12.06 26.81
N VAL A 97 4.47 11.50 25.82
CA VAL A 97 5.26 10.26 25.96
C VAL A 97 6.13 10.05 24.73
N SER A 98 7.28 9.41 24.93
CA SER A 98 8.16 8.93 23.87
C SER A 98 8.29 7.41 23.96
N LEU A 99 8.09 6.71 22.86
CA LEU A 99 7.97 5.25 22.80
C LEU A 99 8.85 4.65 21.68
N ASN A 100 9.18 3.36 21.84
CA ASN A 100 9.66 2.59 20.71
C ASN A 100 8.50 2.39 19.70
N PRO A 101 8.70 2.66 18.40
CA PRO A 101 7.64 2.54 17.39
C PRO A 101 6.97 1.16 17.35
N HIS A 102 7.72 0.08 17.55
CA HIS A 102 7.18 -1.28 17.56
C HIS A 102 6.12 -1.50 18.64
N THR A 103 6.22 -0.80 19.77
CA THR A 103 5.22 -0.87 20.85
C THR A 103 3.84 -0.43 20.39
N VAL A 104 3.78 0.58 19.52
CA VAL A 104 2.53 1.13 19.00
C VAL A 104 2.02 0.34 17.79
N THR A 105 2.91 -0.03 16.89
CA THR A 105 2.57 -0.67 15.61
C THR A 105 2.35 -2.18 15.73
N GLY A 106 2.85 -2.81 16.80
CA GLY A 106 2.83 -4.27 16.96
C GLY A 106 3.78 -4.98 16.00
N GLY A 107 4.82 -4.30 15.55
CA GLY A 107 5.92 -4.87 14.78
C GLY A 107 6.91 -5.63 15.68
N VAL A 108 7.73 -6.46 15.07
CA VAL A 108 8.77 -7.23 15.74
C VAL A 108 10.14 -6.68 15.36
N ALA A 109 10.82 -6.07 16.33
CA ALA A 109 12.15 -5.52 16.15
C ALA A 109 13.14 -6.57 15.59
N GLY A 110 13.96 -6.16 14.61
CA GLY A 110 14.94 -7.03 13.95
C GLY A 110 14.36 -8.05 12.96
N ARG A 111 13.04 -8.16 12.85
CA ARG A 111 12.35 -9.03 11.91
C ARG A 111 11.54 -8.24 10.89
N ASP A 112 10.59 -7.44 11.38
CA ASP A 112 9.70 -6.67 10.53
C ASP A 112 10.47 -5.47 9.95
N LEU A 113 10.14 -5.10 8.71
CA LEU A 113 10.85 -4.04 8.00
C LEU A 113 9.92 -2.85 7.78
N GLU A 114 10.51 -1.68 7.84
CA GLU A 114 9.95 -0.43 7.35
C GLU A 114 10.91 0.10 6.28
N VAL A 115 10.42 0.38 5.08
CA VAL A 115 11.25 0.81 3.96
C VAL A 115 10.57 1.96 3.24
N ARG A 116 11.32 2.84 2.60
CA ARG A 116 10.70 3.85 1.72
C ARG A 116 9.96 3.14 0.59
N ARG A 117 8.78 3.64 0.26
CA ARG A 117 7.95 3.06 -0.81
C ARG A 117 8.70 2.96 -2.14
N GLY A 118 9.49 3.98 -2.48
CA GLY A 118 10.31 4.00 -3.68
C GLY A 118 11.34 2.87 -3.71
N ASP A 119 12.04 2.62 -2.59
CA ASP A 119 13.06 1.57 -2.48
C ASP A 119 12.46 0.18 -2.68
N LEU A 120 11.27 -0.07 -2.10
CA LEU A 120 10.55 -1.33 -2.34
C LEU A 120 10.12 -1.46 -3.80
N THR A 121 9.53 -0.40 -4.38
CA THR A 121 9.06 -0.41 -5.78
C THR A 121 10.22 -0.67 -6.75
N GLU A 122 11.36 -0.03 -6.51
CA GLU A 122 12.57 -0.23 -7.31
C GLU A 122 13.14 -1.66 -7.17
N ALA A 123 13.15 -2.21 -5.95
CA ALA A 123 13.59 -3.59 -5.72
C ALA A 123 12.69 -4.60 -6.44
N LEU A 124 11.38 -4.39 -6.39
CA LEU A 124 10.39 -5.22 -7.08
C LEU A 124 10.52 -5.13 -8.61
N TYR A 125 10.65 -3.90 -9.14
CA TYR A 125 10.84 -3.69 -10.58
C TYR A 125 12.14 -4.34 -11.08
N ALA A 126 13.24 -4.13 -10.37
CA ALA A 126 14.53 -4.72 -10.72
C ALA A 126 14.49 -6.25 -10.76
N ALA A 127 13.62 -6.88 -9.97
CA ALA A 127 13.47 -8.33 -9.94
C ALA A 127 12.74 -8.92 -11.16
N VAL A 128 12.08 -8.08 -11.98
CA VAL A 128 11.22 -8.58 -13.09
C VAL A 128 11.43 -7.87 -14.42
N ARG A 129 12.05 -6.71 -14.47
CA ARG A 129 12.10 -5.84 -15.65
C ARG A 129 12.74 -6.48 -16.90
N ASP A 130 13.62 -7.44 -16.71
CA ASP A 130 14.34 -8.09 -17.81
C ASP A 130 13.53 -9.26 -18.39
N ASP A 131 12.50 -9.74 -17.69
CA ASP A 131 11.68 -10.90 -18.03
C ASP A 131 10.22 -10.55 -18.39
N VAL A 132 9.78 -9.30 -18.13
CA VAL A 132 8.40 -8.83 -18.25
C VAL A 132 8.34 -7.57 -19.10
N GLU A 133 7.34 -7.47 -19.97
CA GLU A 133 7.08 -6.25 -20.74
C GLU A 133 6.43 -5.17 -19.85
N PHE A 134 7.00 -3.95 -19.84
CA PHE A 134 6.41 -2.80 -19.15
C PHE A 134 6.00 -1.72 -20.17
N MET A 135 4.75 -1.29 -20.09
CA MET A 135 4.16 -0.19 -20.86
C MET A 135 3.90 0.98 -19.90
N PHE A 136 4.81 1.97 -19.90
CA PHE A 136 4.65 3.18 -19.09
C PHE A 136 3.94 4.29 -19.85
N GLY A 137 3.24 5.18 -19.13
CA GLY A 137 2.51 6.30 -19.71
C GLY A 137 1.20 5.90 -20.39
N ASP A 138 0.69 4.69 -20.08
CA ASP A 138 -0.54 4.17 -20.67
C ASP A 138 -1.42 3.47 -19.63
N SER A 139 -2.67 3.23 -19.96
CA SER A 139 -3.63 2.53 -19.08
C SER A 139 -4.74 1.88 -19.91
N ILE A 140 -5.44 0.95 -19.30
CA ILE A 140 -6.62 0.32 -19.91
C ILE A 140 -7.71 1.38 -20.09
N GLU A 141 -8.29 1.43 -21.27
CA GLU A 141 -9.49 2.23 -21.57
C GLU A 141 -10.75 1.38 -21.55
N THR A 142 -10.73 0.23 -22.24
CA THR A 142 -11.83 -0.73 -22.25
C THR A 142 -11.32 -2.15 -22.04
N LEU A 143 -12.21 -3.00 -21.50
CA LEU A 143 -11.95 -4.40 -21.22
C LEU A 143 -13.20 -5.22 -21.58
N ASP A 144 -13.11 -5.99 -22.66
CA ASP A 144 -14.21 -6.80 -23.17
C ASP A 144 -13.85 -8.30 -23.09
N GLN A 145 -14.63 -9.05 -22.30
CA GLN A 145 -14.37 -10.45 -22.05
C GLN A 145 -15.16 -11.36 -22.98
N SER A 146 -14.51 -12.43 -23.47
CA SER A 146 -15.12 -13.47 -24.28
C SER A 146 -14.67 -14.86 -23.81
N ASP A 147 -15.20 -15.92 -24.45
CA ASP A 147 -14.76 -17.31 -24.18
C ASP A 147 -13.30 -17.54 -24.62
N HIS A 148 -12.76 -16.71 -25.49
CA HIS A 148 -11.42 -16.85 -26.08
C HIS A 148 -10.35 -16.00 -25.39
N GLY A 149 -10.75 -14.98 -24.60
CA GLY A 149 -9.81 -14.07 -23.95
C GLY A 149 -10.47 -12.78 -23.51
N VAL A 150 -9.63 -11.79 -23.28
CA VAL A 150 -10.00 -10.44 -22.89
C VAL A 150 -9.40 -9.46 -23.91
N ASP A 151 -10.25 -8.80 -24.66
CA ASP A 151 -9.84 -7.74 -25.57
C ASP A 151 -9.68 -6.43 -24.79
N VAL A 152 -8.49 -5.84 -24.85
CA VAL A 152 -8.13 -4.63 -24.13
C VAL A 152 -7.77 -3.54 -25.12
N THR A 153 -8.39 -2.37 -24.98
CA THR A 153 -7.99 -1.14 -25.66
C THR A 153 -7.25 -0.25 -24.66
N PHE A 154 -6.15 0.33 -25.08
CA PHE A 154 -5.34 1.24 -24.27
C PHE A 154 -5.63 2.70 -24.59
N ARG A 155 -5.52 3.58 -23.60
CA ARG A 155 -5.75 5.04 -23.77
C ARG A 155 -4.76 5.69 -24.73
N GLY A 156 -3.52 5.21 -24.77
CA GLY A 156 -2.50 5.65 -25.73
C GLY A 156 -2.76 5.18 -27.16
N GLY A 157 -3.80 4.39 -27.37
CA GLY A 157 -4.18 3.77 -28.65
C GLY A 157 -3.63 2.36 -28.79
N GLY A 158 -4.27 1.60 -29.68
CA GLY A 158 -3.97 0.19 -29.89
C GLY A 158 -4.82 -0.74 -29.02
N SER A 159 -4.90 -1.98 -29.46
CA SER A 159 -5.66 -3.04 -28.79
C SER A 159 -4.85 -4.33 -28.79
N ARG A 160 -5.00 -5.13 -27.73
CA ARG A 160 -4.39 -6.49 -27.60
C ARG A 160 -5.39 -7.41 -26.91
N THR A 161 -5.31 -8.70 -27.26
CA THR A 161 -6.08 -9.75 -26.60
C THR A 161 -5.18 -10.49 -25.63
N PHE A 162 -5.67 -10.74 -24.42
CA PHE A 162 -4.98 -11.47 -23.36
C PHE A 162 -5.84 -12.65 -22.89
N ASP A 163 -5.23 -13.70 -22.35
CA ASP A 163 -5.96 -14.80 -21.74
C ASP A 163 -6.64 -14.37 -20.42
N MET A 164 -5.98 -13.48 -19.66
CA MET A 164 -6.46 -12.93 -18.38
C MET A 164 -5.97 -11.51 -18.16
N VAL A 165 -6.73 -10.73 -17.37
CA VAL A 165 -6.36 -9.37 -16.95
C VAL A 165 -6.40 -9.25 -15.43
N PHE A 166 -5.40 -8.58 -14.85
CA PHE A 166 -5.28 -8.37 -13.41
C PHE A 166 -5.26 -6.88 -13.08
N GLY A 167 -6.19 -6.44 -12.21
CA GLY A 167 -6.18 -5.10 -11.64
C GLY A 167 -5.32 -5.03 -10.38
N ALA A 168 -4.19 -4.32 -10.45
CA ALA A 168 -3.28 -3.99 -9.36
C ALA A 168 -3.10 -2.46 -9.25
N ASP A 169 -4.09 -1.70 -9.69
CA ASP A 169 -4.09 -0.26 -9.95
C ASP A 169 -4.56 0.59 -8.76
N GLY A 170 -4.54 0.01 -7.57
CA GLY A 170 -4.62 0.72 -6.29
C GLY A 170 -6.04 1.02 -5.80
N MET A 171 -6.14 1.89 -4.79
CA MET A 171 -7.39 2.22 -4.10
C MET A 171 -8.50 2.67 -5.06
N HIS A 172 -8.17 3.54 -6.01
CA HIS A 172 -9.09 4.08 -7.01
C HIS A 172 -8.99 3.32 -8.34
N SER A 173 -9.09 1.98 -8.26
CA SER A 173 -8.88 1.08 -9.38
C SER A 173 -9.91 1.28 -10.50
N HIS A 174 -9.42 1.65 -11.67
CA HIS A 174 -10.24 1.71 -12.89
C HIS A 174 -10.62 0.30 -13.38
N THR A 175 -9.71 -0.66 -13.22
CA THR A 175 -10.02 -2.08 -13.54
C THR A 175 -11.18 -2.59 -12.70
N ARG A 176 -11.22 -2.26 -11.39
CA ARG A 176 -12.37 -2.58 -10.54
C ARG A 176 -13.66 -1.95 -11.06
N GLU A 177 -13.61 -0.68 -11.45
CA GLU A 177 -14.78 0.03 -11.96
C GLU A 177 -15.34 -0.61 -13.22
N MET A 178 -14.49 -0.98 -14.18
CA MET A 178 -14.90 -1.69 -15.40
C MET A 178 -15.53 -3.07 -15.11
N LEU A 179 -15.01 -3.81 -14.15
CA LEU A 179 -15.44 -5.18 -13.86
C LEU A 179 -16.66 -5.27 -12.94
N PHE A 180 -16.79 -4.36 -12.00
CA PHE A 180 -17.75 -4.47 -10.88
C PHE A 180 -18.64 -3.24 -10.71
N GLY A 181 -18.36 -2.16 -11.46
CA GLY A 181 -19.08 -0.90 -11.38
C GLY A 181 -18.50 0.07 -10.34
N HIS A 182 -19.23 1.12 -10.07
CA HIS A 182 -18.80 2.32 -9.38
C HIS A 182 -18.15 2.04 -8.02
N GLU A 183 -17.00 2.67 -7.76
CA GLU A 183 -16.20 2.57 -6.53
C GLU A 183 -17.01 2.76 -5.24
N LYS A 184 -18.00 3.66 -5.25
CA LYS A 184 -18.88 3.94 -4.09
C LYS A 184 -19.55 2.70 -3.49
N GLN A 185 -19.68 1.62 -4.25
CA GLN A 185 -20.26 0.35 -3.78
C GLN A 185 -19.29 -0.43 -2.86
N PHE A 186 -18.00 -0.18 -2.98
CA PHE A 186 -16.93 -0.95 -2.36
C PHE A 186 -16.07 -0.13 -1.41
N HIS A 187 -16.04 1.19 -1.61
CA HIS A 187 -15.26 2.11 -0.78
C HIS A 187 -15.99 2.43 0.51
N ARG A 188 -15.35 2.10 1.63
CA ARG A 188 -15.79 2.45 2.97
C ARG A 188 -14.95 3.61 3.48
N TYR A 189 -15.48 4.82 3.37
CA TYR A 189 -14.86 6.01 3.96
C TYR A 189 -14.90 5.93 5.49
N LEU A 190 -13.82 6.33 6.15
CA LEU A 190 -13.63 6.16 7.60
C LEU A 190 -13.74 7.47 8.39
N GLY A 191 -14.16 8.57 7.74
CA GLY A 191 -14.40 9.85 8.41
C GLY A 191 -13.14 10.69 8.63
N TYR A 192 -12.07 10.44 7.88
CA TYR A 192 -10.79 11.17 7.98
C TYR A 192 -10.23 11.48 6.60
N CYS A 193 -9.45 12.56 6.53
CA CYS A 193 -8.57 12.86 5.39
C CYS A 193 -7.14 12.98 5.87
N PHE A 194 -6.19 12.82 4.96
CA PHE A 194 -4.78 13.02 5.23
C PHE A 194 -4.08 13.70 4.06
N ALA A 195 -3.07 14.48 4.40
CA ALA A 195 -2.13 15.07 3.47
C ALA A 195 -0.72 14.65 3.89
N VAL A 196 0.12 14.30 2.94
CA VAL A 196 1.53 13.99 3.17
C VAL A 196 2.38 14.62 2.08
N PHE A 197 3.49 15.22 2.47
CA PHE A 197 4.44 15.89 1.58
C PHE A 197 5.83 15.89 2.22
N THR A 198 6.86 16.22 1.43
CA THR A 198 8.23 16.37 1.89
C THR A 198 8.53 17.84 2.21
N MET A 199 9.22 18.09 3.31
CA MET A 199 9.70 19.42 3.66
C MET A 199 11.12 19.37 4.28
N ARG A 200 11.77 20.52 4.38
CA ARG A 200 13.10 20.62 5.00
C ARG A 200 13.06 20.23 6.48
N ASN A 201 14.04 19.47 6.91
CA ASN A 201 14.29 19.12 8.31
C ASN A 201 15.00 20.27 9.04
N THR A 202 14.27 21.32 9.38
CA THR A 202 14.80 22.45 10.18
C THR A 202 14.75 22.18 11.69
N PHE A 203 14.27 21.02 12.08
CA PHE A 203 14.00 20.62 13.47
C PHE A 203 15.14 19.79 14.07
N GLY A 204 16.11 19.35 13.25
CA GLY A 204 17.18 18.45 13.67
C GLY A 204 16.71 17.06 14.05
N LEU A 205 15.58 16.61 13.51
CA LEU A 205 15.03 15.28 13.75
C LEU A 205 15.88 14.22 13.03
N SER A 206 16.09 13.09 13.70
CA SER A 206 16.85 11.96 13.16
C SER A 206 16.29 10.65 13.65
N HIS A 207 15.95 9.73 12.74
CA HIS A 207 15.40 8.41 13.06
C HIS A 207 14.19 8.45 14.01
N GLU A 208 13.36 9.45 13.88
CA GLU A 208 12.22 9.65 14.78
C GLU A 208 10.99 10.25 14.08
N THR A 209 9.84 9.99 14.71
CA THR A 209 8.60 10.65 14.38
C THR A 209 8.13 11.45 15.59
N VAL A 210 7.76 12.69 15.37
CA VAL A 210 7.12 13.54 16.38
C VAL A 210 5.69 13.82 15.92
N MET A 211 4.70 13.53 16.77
CA MET A 211 3.28 13.63 16.44
C MET A 211 2.56 14.54 17.43
N TRP A 212 2.11 15.67 16.96
CA TRP A 212 1.24 16.60 17.66
C TRP A 212 -0.23 16.20 17.48
N ASN A 213 -1.04 16.28 18.54
CA ASN A 213 -2.45 15.95 18.51
C ASN A 213 -3.33 16.94 19.24
N THR A 214 -4.48 17.27 18.64
CA THR A 214 -5.67 17.80 19.29
C THR A 214 -6.88 16.94 18.91
N PRO A 215 -8.04 17.10 19.56
CA PRO A 215 -9.22 16.33 19.17
C PRO A 215 -9.54 16.47 17.68
N GLY A 216 -9.54 15.35 16.97
CA GLY A 216 -9.83 15.30 15.54
C GLY A 216 -8.72 15.75 14.59
N ARG A 217 -7.54 16.15 15.09
CA ARG A 217 -6.41 16.59 14.27
C ARG A 217 -5.09 15.97 14.75
N ALA A 218 -4.25 15.61 13.81
CA ALA A 218 -2.88 15.17 14.06
C ALA A 218 -1.93 15.75 13.03
N ALA A 219 -0.80 16.28 13.47
CA ALA A 219 0.30 16.68 12.61
C ALA A 219 1.55 15.89 13.01
N ALA A 220 2.28 15.33 12.04
CA ALA A 220 3.48 14.58 12.34
C ALA A 220 4.63 14.95 11.41
N LEU A 221 5.83 14.98 11.97
CA LEU A 221 7.10 15.09 11.26
C LEU A 221 7.85 13.77 11.40
N TYR A 222 8.19 13.16 10.28
CA TYR A 222 8.83 11.86 10.22
C TYR A 222 10.20 11.96 9.54
N ALA A 223 11.26 11.80 10.30
CA ALA A 223 12.65 11.80 9.84
C ALA A 223 13.15 10.38 9.58
N VAL A 224 13.47 10.08 8.31
CA VAL A 224 13.99 8.78 7.84
C VAL A 224 15.52 8.77 7.88
N GLY A 225 16.13 8.89 9.05
CA GLY A 225 17.58 8.96 9.17
C GLY A 225 18.08 10.39 9.41
N ASP A 226 19.34 10.66 9.03
CA ASP A 226 20.04 11.94 9.28
C ASP A 226 19.91 12.93 8.11
N GLY A 227 18.91 12.78 7.27
CA GLY A 227 18.72 13.61 6.07
C GLY A 227 18.20 15.01 6.33
N ASP A 228 18.34 15.88 5.31
CA ASP A 228 17.88 17.27 5.33
C ASP A 228 16.37 17.41 5.10
N GLU A 229 15.65 16.31 4.97
CA GLU A 229 14.21 16.26 4.68
C GLU A 229 13.46 15.43 5.71
N VAL A 230 12.20 15.80 5.94
CA VAL A 230 11.22 15.05 6.71
C VAL A 230 9.93 14.91 5.92
N HIS A 231 9.21 13.82 6.15
CA HIS A 231 7.85 13.70 5.67
C HIS A 231 6.90 14.34 6.69
N ALA A 232 6.09 15.28 6.23
CA ALA A 232 5.09 15.97 7.00
C ALA A 232 3.71 15.34 6.74
N PHE A 233 2.99 14.99 7.80
CA PHE A 233 1.65 14.43 7.74
C PHE A 233 0.67 15.37 8.44
N LEU A 234 -0.42 15.72 7.77
CA LEU A 234 -1.53 16.48 8.31
C LEU A 234 -2.79 15.64 8.17
N ASN A 235 -3.31 15.15 9.28
CA ASN A 235 -4.46 14.23 9.31
C ASN A 235 -5.58 14.85 10.13
N PHE A 236 -6.83 14.73 9.67
CA PHE A 236 -7.95 15.37 10.32
C PHE A 236 -9.26 14.60 10.14
N ALA A 237 -10.14 14.73 11.13
CA ALA A 237 -11.49 14.23 11.06
C ALA A 237 -12.29 15.07 10.03
N GLN A 238 -12.90 14.37 9.09
CA GLN A 238 -13.74 14.92 8.04
C GLN A 238 -14.92 13.96 7.87
N PRO A 239 -16.05 14.17 8.57
CA PRO A 239 -17.16 13.20 8.58
C PRO A 239 -17.71 12.88 7.20
N GLU A 240 -17.82 13.90 6.34
CA GLU A 240 -18.28 13.74 4.96
C GLU A 240 -17.09 13.78 3.98
N PRO A 241 -17.03 12.88 2.98
CA PRO A 241 -15.98 12.90 1.98
C PRO A 241 -15.94 14.24 1.24
N PRO A 242 -14.78 14.92 1.18
CA PRO A 242 -14.66 16.20 0.47
C PRO A 242 -14.47 15.97 -1.03
N PHE A 243 -15.55 15.58 -1.73
CA PHE A 243 -15.50 15.15 -3.13
C PHE A 243 -14.82 16.16 -4.06
N ASP A 244 -15.04 17.45 -3.83
CA ASP A 244 -14.43 18.51 -4.65
C ASP A 244 -12.89 18.57 -4.48
N ALA A 245 -12.39 18.26 -3.29
CA ALA A 245 -10.96 18.26 -3.02
C ALA A 245 -10.24 17.04 -3.62
N PHE A 246 -10.88 15.88 -3.79
CA PHE A 246 -10.18 14.68 -4.30
C PHE A 246 -9.61 14.85 -5.71
N THR A 247 -10.13 15.75 -6.51
CA THR A 247 -9.67 15.99 -7.89
C THR A 247 -9.06 17.38 -8.12
N ASN A 248 -9.10 18.26 -7.12
CA ASN A 248 -8.62 19.63 -7.23
C ASN A 248 -7.48 19.92 -6.24
N PRO A 249 -6.21 19.99 -6.71
CA PRO A 249 -5.05 20.23 -5.85
C PRO A 249 -5.08 21.53 -5.04
N GLU A 250 -5.72 22.59 -5.55
CA GLU A 250 -5.87 23.85 -4.82
C GLU A 250 -6.89 23.71 -3.69
N ALA A 251 -8.04 23.08 -3.97
CA ALA A 251 -9.04 22.78 -2.95
C ALA A 251 -8.51 21.85 -1.83
N GLN A 252 -7.59 20.93 -2.16
CA GLN A 252 -6.89 20.11 -1.16
C GLN A 252 -6.11 20.98 -0.18
N ARG A 253 -5.25 21.86 -0.70
CA ARG A 253 -4.41 22.76 0.10
C ARG A 253 -5.26 23.72 0.95
N ASP A 254 -6.34 24.25 0.39
CA ASP A 254 -7.23 25.18 1.08
C ASP A 254 -8.03 24.49 2.17
N LEU A 255 -8.50 23.27 1.95
CA LEU A 255 -9.18 22.48 2.97
C LEU A 255 -8.25 22.19 4.15
N VAL A 256 -7.04 21.70 3.88
CA VAL A 256 -6.05 21.42 4.95
C VAL A 256 -5.69 22.69 5.70
N ALA A 257 -5.41 23.81 5.00
CA ALA A 257 -5.08 25.09 5.61
C ALA A 257 -6.22 25.62 6.48
N THR A 258 -7.48 25.45 6.06
CA THR A 258 -8.66 25.87 6.81
C THR A 258 -8.80 25.05 8.10
N VAL A 259 -8.66 23.73 8.02
CA VAL A 259 -8.80 22.84 9.19
C VAL A 259 -7.71 23.10 10.24
N PHE A 260 -6.52 23.48 9.84
CA PHE A 260 -5.38 23.69 10.72
C PHE A 260 -5.06 25.18 10.98
N ALA A 261 -5.95 26.11 10.62
CA ALA A 261 -5.69 27.55 10.69
C ALA A 261 -5.34 28.09 12.10
N ASP A 262 -5.87 27.45 13.15
CA ASP A 262 -5.65 27.79 14.56
C ASP A 262 -4.67 26.85 15.27
N ALA A 263 -4.04 25.94 14.53
CA ALA A 263 -3.13 24.98 15.12
C ALA A 263 -1.81 25.63 15.54
N GLY A 264 -1.31 25.21 16.69
CA GLY A 264 -0.01 25.62 17.23
C GLY A 264 1.14 24.73 16.75
N TRP A 265 2.16 24.59 17.61
CA TRP A 265 3.37 23.82 17.38
C TRP A 265 4.03 24.22 16.03
N GLU A 266 4.51 23.27 15.25
CA GLU A 266 5.16 23.50 13.95
C GLU A 266 4.17 23.54 12.76
N VAL A 267 2.88 23.41 13.03
CA VAL A 267 1.83 23.35 11.99
C VAL A 267 1.82 24.56 11.05
N PRO A 268 1.98 25.82 11.54
CA PRO A 268 2.08 26.96 10.61
C PRO A 268 3.19 26.84 9.59
N GLY A 269 4.36 26.33 9.98
CA GLY A 269 5.50 26.04 9.08
C GLY A 269 5.19 24.91 8.10
N MET A 270 4.50 23.86 8.59
CA MET A 270 4.06 22.74 7.73
C MET A 270 3.05 23.21 6.66
N LEU A 271 2.10 24.08 7.02
CA LEU A 271 1.14 24.64 6.05
C LEU A 271 1.82 25.51 4.99
N ALA A 272 2.82 26.29 5.39
CA ALA A 272 3.62 27.08 4.42
C ALA A 272 4.38 26.15 3.46
N ALA A 273 5.05 25.12 3.97
CA ALA A 273 5.76 24.15 3.16
C ALA A 273 4.82 23.34 2.24
N MET A 274 3.63 22.96 2.72
CA MET A 274 2.62 22.25 1.91
C MET A 274 2.20 23.04 0.66
N ARG A 275 2.09 24.36 0.76
CA ARG A 275 1.71 25.20 -0.38
C ARG A 275 2.73 25.19 -1.50
N GLU A 276 4.01 25.02 -1.15
CA GLU A 276 5.16 24.99 -2.07
C GLU A 276 5.52 23.55 -2.53
N ALA A 277 4.96 22.52 -1.88
CA ALA A 277 5.32 21.14 -2.14
C ALA A 277 4.79 20.65 -3.50
N ASP A 278 5.67 20.05 -4.30
CA ASP A 278 5.33 19.43 -5.58
C ASP A 278 4.86 17.97 -5.42
N ASP A 279 5.16 17.35 -4.28
CA ASP A 279 4.89 15.94 -3.97
C ASP A 279 3.68 15.76 -3.02
N LEU A 280 2.85 16.80 -2.85
CA LEU A 280 1.66 16.69 -2.00
C LEU A 280 0.78 15.52 -2.46
N PHE A 281 0.57 14.57 -1.56
CA PHE A 281 -0.44 13.54 -1.69
C PHE A 281 -1.57 13.79 -0.69
N PHE A 282 -2.79 13.85 -1.18
CA PHE A 282 -4.01 14.04 -0.39
C PHE A 282 -5.01 12.95 -0.72
N ASP A 283 -5.64 12.36 0.28
CA ASP A 283 -6.71 11.38 0.08
C ASP A 283 -7.63 11.26 1.30
N GLY A 284 -8.79 10.62 1.07
CA GLY A 284 -9.68 10.17 2.13
C GLY A 284 -9.22 8.85 2.73
N VAL A 285 -9.27 8.74 4.03
CA VAL A 285 -8.97 7.47 4.72
C VAL A 285 -10.11 6.50 4.50
N GLY A 286 -9.83 5.41 3.82
CA GLY A 286 -10.86 4.46 3.44
C GLY A 286 -10.36 3.01 3.38
N GLN A 287 -11.30 2.10 3.16
CA GLN A 287 -11.06 0.68 2.86
C GLN A 287 -11.79 0.30 1.59
N ILE A 288 -11.25 -0.69 0.86
CA ILE A 288 -11.99 -1.38 -0.18
C ILE A 288 -12.49 -2.71 0.36
N ARG A 289 -13.81 -2.89 0.37
CA ARG A 289 -14.49 -4.10 0.85
C ARG A 289 -15.32 -4.67 -0.30
N MET A 290 -14.81 -5.73 -0.94
CA MET A 290 -15.47 -6.34 -2.08
C MET A 290 -16.07 -7.71 -1.74
N PRO A 291 -17.28 -8.03 -2.28
CA PRO A 291 -17.91 -9.33 -2.09
C PRO A 291 -17.16 -10.46 -2.82
N ARG A 292 -16.51 -10.12 -3.93
CA ARG A 292 -15.66 -11.02 -4.74
C ARG A 292 -14.54 -10.26 -5.40
N TRP A 293 -13.43 -10.95 -5.71
CA TRP A 293 -12.24 -10.33 -6.27
C TRP A 293 -11.99 -10.67 -7.75
N SER A 294 -12.86 -11.46 -8.35
CA SER A 294 -12.74 -11.85 -9.76
C SER A 294 -14.07 -11.82 -10.50
N SER A 295 -14.02 -11.66 -11.82
CA SER A 295 -15.15 -11.70 -12.73
C SER A 295 -14.67 -12.23 -14.08
N GLY A 296 -15.18 -13.41 -14.50
CA GLY A 296 -14.77 -14.07 -15.73
C GLY A 296 -13.25 -14.33 -15.76
N ARG A 297 -12.56 -13.75 -16.74
CA ARG A 297 -11.12 -13.88 -16.96
C ARG A 297 -10.29 -12.78 -16.29
N ALA A 298 -10.87 -11.99 -15.42
CA ALA A 298 -10.19 -10.89 -14.75
C ALA A 298 -10.27 -11.03 -13.22
N ALA A 299 -9.18 -10.63 -12.52
CA ALA A 299 -9.12 -10.60 -11.06
C ALA A 299 -8.42 -9.36 -10.54
N LEU A 300 -8.74 -8.98 -9.30
CA LEU A 300 -8.15 -7.85 -8.60
C LEU A 300 -7.18 -8.33 -7.50
N VAL A 301 -6.16 -7.52 -7.22
CA VAL A 301 -5.16 -7.80 -6.17
C VAL A 301 -4.68 -6.52 -5.49
N GLY A 302 -4.27 -6.63 -4.25
CA GLY A 302 -3.83 -5.49 -3.45
C GLY A 302 -4.96 -4.49 -3.17
N ASP A 303 -4.63 -3.20 -3.14
CA ASP A 303 -5.60 -2.15 -2.80
C ASP A 303 -6.79 -2.09 -3.78
N ALA A 304 -6.62 -2.53 -5.02
CA ALA A 304 -7.73 -2.65 -5.99
C ALA A 304 -8.83 -3.60 -5.50
N ALA A 305 -8.47 -4.64 -4.76
CA ALA A 305 -9.38 -5.67 -4.26
C ALA A 305 -9.80 -5.45 -2.79
N TYR A 306 -8.85 -5.03 -1.94
CA TYR A 306 -9.03 -5.10 -0.48
C TYR A 306 -8.16 -4.12 0.30
N ALA A 307 -8.02 -2.89 -0.15
CA ALA A 307 -7.28 -1.87 0.61
C ALA A 307 -7.70 -1.87 2.09
N PRO A 308 -6.74 -2.04 3.03
CA PRO A 308 -7.07 -2.15 4.44
C PRO A 308 -7.16 -0.81 5.16
N SER A 309 -6.85 0.29 4.52
CA SER A 309 -6.52 1.60 5.06
C SER A 309 -5.10 1.70 5.63
N PHE A 310 -4.45 2.84 5.49
CA PHE A 310 -3.12 3.09 6.08
C PHE A 310 -3.13 2.97 7.61
N LEU A 311 -4.28 3.17 8.27
CA LEU A 311 -4.45 3.00 9.72
C LEU A 311 -4.08 1.61 10.23
N THR A 312 -4.04 0.62 9.36
CA THR A 312 -3.66 -0.75 9.75
C THR A 312 -2.16 -1.01 9.62
N GLY A 313 -1.44 -0.22 8.81
CA GLY A 313 -0.04 -0.48 8.43
C GLY A 313 0.13 -1.75 7.60
N GLN A 314 -0.93 -2.29 6.97
CA GLN A 314 -0.89 -3.60 6.32
C GLN A 314 -1.09 -3.60 4.80
N GLY A 315 -1.24 -2.43 4.17
CA GLY A 315 -1.48 -2.34 2.72
C GLY A 315 -0.43 -3.06 1.90
N THR A 316 0.84 -2.77 2.16
CA THR A 316 1.98 -3.41 1.49
C THR A 316 2.04 -4.91 1.74
N SER A 317 1.85 -5.33 3.00
CA SER A 317 1.87 -6.75 3.36
C SER A 317 0.77 -7.54 2.65
N LEU A 318 -0.45 -6.99 2.58
CA LEU A 318 -1.56 -7.59 1.84
C LEU A 318 -1.33 -7.64 0.33
N ALA A 319 -0.70 -6.60 -0.25
CA ALA A 319 -0.35 -6.58 -1.66
C ALA A 319 0.67 -7.66 -2.02
N LEU A 320 1.73 -7.82 -1.22
CA LEU A 320 2.76 -8.85 -1.39
C LEU A 320 2.16 -10.27 -1.28
N VAL A 321 1.45 -10.53 -0.19
CA VAL A 321 0.87 -11.86 0.08
C VAL A 321 -0.21 -12.19 -0.94
N GLY A 322 -1.12 -11.27 -1.23
CA GLY A 322 -2.20 -11.51 -2.17
C GLY A 322 -1.72 -11.78 -3.60
N ALA A 323 -0.68 -11.09 -4.06
CA ALA A 323 -0.08 -11.32 -5.37
C ALA A 323 0.59 -12.72 -5.46
N TYR A 324 1.30 -13.14 -4.41
CA TYR A 324 1.84 -14.50 -4.30
C TYR A 324 0.74 -15.56 -4.35
N MET A 325 -0.32 -15.37 -3.56
CA MET A 325 -1.44 -16.30 -3.47
C MET A 325 -2.22 -16.40 -4.79
N LEU A 326 -2.44 -15.27 -5.48
CA LEU A 326 -3.11 -15.24 -6.78
C LEU A 326 -2.31 -16.00 -7.84
N ALA A 327 -1.03 -15.66 -8.00
CA ALA A 327 -0.18 -16.34 -8.97
C ALA A 327 -0.04 -17.84 -8.70
N GLY A 328 0.19 -18.22 -7.44
CA GLY A 328 0.32 -19.61 -7.05
C GLY A 328 -0.97 -20.42 -7.22
N SER A 329 -2.13 -19.79 -6.99
CA SER A 329 -3.43 -20.44 -7.22
C SER A 329 -3.68 -20.73 -8.70
N LEU A 330 -3.08 -19.98 -9.61
CA LEU A 330 -3.16 -20.17 -11.06
C LEU A 330 -2.13 -21.16 -11.62
N ALA A 331 -1.07 -21.48 -10.89
CA ALA A 331 0.07 -22.27 -11.41
C ALA A 331 -0.35 -23.64 -11.96
N ALA A 332 -1.34 -24.28 -11.33
CA ALA A 332 -1.80 -25.65 -11.70
C ALA A 332 -3.32 -25.73 -11.93
N ARG A 333 -4.00 -24.60 -12.15
CA ARG A 333 -5.47 -24.55 -12.31
C ARG A 333 -5.84 -23.69 -13.51
N ASP A 334 -7.05 -23.89 -14.04
CA ASP A 334 -7.66 -22.90 -14.93
C ASP A 334 -7.98 -21.60 -14.15
N HIS A 335 -8.29 -20.53 -14.86
CA HIS A 335 -8.52 -19.22 -14.27
C HIS A 335 -9.68 -19.22 -13.27
N ALA A 336 -10.78 -19.92 -13.56
CA ALA A 336 -11.96 -19.91 -12.68
C ALA A 336 -11.66 -20.60 -11.33
N ALA A 337 -11.09 -21.80 -11.36
CA ALA A 337 -10.69 -22.54 -10.18
C ALA A 337 -9.53 -21.85 -9.43
N GLY A 338 -8.59 -21.23 -10.16
CA GLY A 338 -7.48 -20.47 -9.59
C GLY A 338 -7.95 -19.24 -8.84
N PHE A 339 -8.86 -18.44 -9.41
CA PHE A 339 -9.44 -17.26 -8.76
C PHE A 339 -10.27 -17.63 -7.52
N ALA A 340 -11.07 -18.69 -7.62
CA ALA A 340 -11.83 -19.18 -6.48
C ALA A 340 -10.93 -19.64 -5.32
N ALA A 341 -9.84 -20.38 -5.64
CA ALA A 341 -8.87 -20.82 -4.66
C ALA A 341 -8.13 -19.63 -4.01
N TYR A 342 -7.67 -18.66 -4.81
CA TYR A 342 -7.06 -17.42 -4.32
C TYR A 342 -7.95 -16.71 -3.31
N GLU A 343 -9.19 -16.45 -3.69
CA GLU A 343 -10.14 -15.75 -2.83
C GLU A 343 -10.43 -16.52 -1.56
N HIS A 344 -10.73 -17.81 -1.66
CA HIS A 344 -11.04 -18.67 -0.53
C HIS A 344 -9.91 -18.73 0.50
N THR A 345 -8.67 -18.90 0.04
CA THR A 345 -7.52 -19.08 0.94
C THR A 345 -6.98 -17.78 1.53
N THR A 346 -7.26 -16.64 0.89
CA THR A 346 -6.69 -15.35 1.28
C THR A 346 -7.68 -14.47 2.04
N ARG A 347 -8.98 -14.68 1.91
CA ARG A 347 -10.03 -13.79 2.41
C ARG A 347 -9.97 -13.57 3.92
N ASP A 348 -9.80 -14.62 4.70
CA ASP A 348 -9.76 -14.51 6.17
C ASP A 348 -8.55 -13.69 6.61
N PHE A 349 -7.38 -13.90 6.01
CA PHE A 349 -6.18 -13.12 6.28
C PHE A 349 -6.39 -11.64 5.96
N VAL A 350 -6.99 -11.33 4.81
CA VAL A 350 -7.33 -9.96 4.42
C VAL A 350 -8.29 -9.33 5.44
N THR A 351 -9.36 -10.03 5.80
CA THR A 351 -10.37 -9.52 6.72
C THR A 351 -9.78 -9.23 8.11
N MET A 352 -8.98 -10.13 8.67
CA MET A 352 -8.31 -9.93 9.95
C MET A 352 -7.42 -8.67 9.94
N ASN A 353 -6.72 -8.41 8.85
CA ASN A 353 -5.88 -7.22 8.71
C ASN A 353 -6.69 -5.94 8.48
N GLN A 354 -7.79 -6.01 7.71
CA GLN A 354 -8.72 -4.89 7.56
C GLN A 354 -9.39 -4.49 8.88
N ASP A 355 -9.66 -5.45 9.78
CA ASP A 355 -10.33 -5.21 11.06
C ASP A 355 -9.41 -4.56 12.11
N LEU A 356 -8.11 -4.41 11.83
CA LEU A 356 -7.19 -3.64 12.66
C LEU A 356 -7.47 -2.12 12.64
N VAL A 357 -8.27 -1.65 11.71
CA VAL A 357 -8.53 -0.21 11.49
C VAL A 357 -9.00 0.53 12.74
N GLY A 358 -9.86 -0.09 13.56
CA GLY A 358 -10.37 0.52 14.79
C GLY A 358 -9.27 0.80 15.83
N LYS A 359 -8.25 -0.06 15.91
CA LYS A 359 -7.09 0.15 16.79
C LYS A 359 -6.21 1.29 16.29
N GLY A 360 -6.01 1.38 14.98
CA GLY A 360 -5.22 2.45 14.35
C GLY A 360 -5.86 3.82 14.56
N SER A 361 -7.15 3.98 14.27
CA SER A 361 -7.86 5.26 14.44
C SER A 361 -7.88 5.73 15.90
N ALA A 362 -8.13 4.82 16.85
CA ALA A 362 -8.13 5.15 18.27
C ALA A 362 -6.76 5.60 18.80
N THR A 363 -5.66 5.16 18.15
CA THR A 363 -4.31 5.55 18.53
C THR A 363 -3.87 6.85 17.87
N LEU A 364 -4.11 7.00 16.57
CA LEU A 364 -3.59 8.13 15.80
C LEU A 364 -4.53 9.35 15.82
N PHE A 365 -5.86 9.15 15.82
CA PHE A 365 -6.84 10.20 15.56
C PHE A 365 -8.03 10.22 16.56
N PRO A 366 -7.78 10.38 17.87
CA PRO A 366 -8.88 10.58 18.83
C PRO A 366 -9.68 11.82 18.46
N THR A 367 -11.00 11.71 18.33
CA THR A 367 -11.85 12.81 17.85
C THR A 367 -12.44 13.67 18.97
N THR A 368 -12.32 13.24 20.24
CA THR A 368 -12.80 13.98 21.40
C THR A 368 -11.69 14.17 22.43
N ALA A 369 -11.81 15.20 23.27
CA ALA A 369 -10.85 15.46 24.35
C ALA A 369 -10.75 14.26 25.31
N GLN A 370 -11.87 13.62 25.64
CA GLN A 370 -11.89 12.43 26.48
C GLN A 370 -11.12 11.27 25.84
N ALA A 371 -11.38 10.96 24.56
CA ALA A 371 -10.70 9.88 23.85
C ALA A 371 -9.19 10.17 23.69
N LEU A 372 -8.81 11.44 23.54
CA LEU A 372 -7.41 11.87 23.49
C LEU A 372 -6.70 11.61 24.83
N GLU A 373 -7.32 11.97 25.95
CA GLU A 373 -6.74 11.74 27.29
C GLU A 373 -6.67 10.23 27.62
N GLU A 374 -7.72 9.47 27.30
CA GLU A 374 -7.71 8.01 27.47
C GLU A 374 -6.60 7.35 26.63
N ARG A 375 -6.37 7.83 25.41
CA ARG A 375 -5.25 7.40 24.56
C ARG A 375 -3.91 7.77 25.20
N ASN A 376 -3.74 9.00 25.66
CA ASN A 376 -2.53 9.49 26.29
C ASN A 376 -2.17 8.68 27.54
N SER A 377 -3.17 8.38 28.38
CA SER A 377 -2.98 7.51 29.56
C SER A 377 -2.48 6.12 29.15
N ARG A 378 -3.13 5.48 28.15
CA ARG A 378 -2.70 4.17 27.66
C ARG A 378 -1.29 4.18 27.10
N LEU A 379 -0.88 5.23 26.39
CA LEU A 379 0.47 5.34 25.84
C LEU A 379 1.52 5.49 26.95
N ARG A 380 1.21 6.24 28.03
CA ARG A 380 2.10 6.33 29.21
C ARG A 380 2.24 4.97 29.89
N ASP A 381 1.16 4.20 30.01
CA ASP A 381 1.22 2.84 30.55
C ASP A 381 2.07 1.91 29.67
N LEU A 382 1.93 2.01 28.34
CA LEU A 382 2.74 1.22 27.39
C LEU A 382 4.23 1.54 27.47
N SER A 383 4.64 2.75 27.87
CA SER A 383 6.05 3.09 28.01
C SER A 383 6.75 2.31 29.13
N ALA A 384 5.98 1.81 30.11
CA ALA A 384 6.47 1.01 31.23
C ALA A 384 6.42 -0.52 30.96
N MET A 385 5.85 -0.96 29.81
CA MET A 385 5.68 -2.37 29.48
C MET A 385 6.84 -2.89 28.61
N PRO A 386 7.15 -4.20 28.66
CA PRO A 386 8.04 -4.84 27.68
C PRO A 386 7.43 -4.73 26.27
N ALA A 387 8.27 -4.87 25.24
CA ALA A 387 7.87 -4.75 23.83
C ALA A 387 6.57 -5.52 23.54
N ALA A 388 5.66 -4.90 22.82
CA ALA A 388 4.35 -5.46 22.51
C ALA A 388 4.49 -6.80 21.75
N GLU A 389 3.59 -7.75 22.04
CA GLU A 389 3.51 -8.99 21.29
C GLU A 389 3.09 -8.71 19.83
N PRO A 390 3.60 -9.49 18.86
CA PRO A 390 3.22 -9.39 17.46
C PRO A 390 1.70 -9.50 17.32
N ARG A 391 1.10 -8.68 16.46
CA ARG A 391 -0.33 -8.82 16.16
C ARG A 391 -0.57 -10.12 15.38
N PRO A 392 -1.39 -11.05 15.85
CA PRO A 392 -1.63 -12.32 15.16
C PRO A 392 -2.07 -12.17 13.70
N ALA A 393 -2.83 -11.12 13.38
CA ALA A 393 -3.29 -10.84 12.03
C ALA A 393 -2.15 -10.74 11.00
N HIS A 394 -0.96 -10.21 11.40
CA HIS A 394 0.17 -10.04 10.47
C HIS A 394 0.72 -11.38 9.97
N SER A 395 0.56 -12.46 10.71
CA SER A 395 1.09 -13.79 10.39
C SER A 395 0.00 -14.89 10.37
N ALA A 396 -1.26 -14.49 10.18
CA ALA A 396 -2.40 -15.42 10.22
C ALA A 396 -2.46 -16.37 9.02
N LEU A 397 -1.72 -16.10 7.95
CA LEU A 397 -1.66 -16.94 6.76
C LEU A 397 -0.29 -17.62 6.66
N THR A 398 -0.27 -18.94 6.66
CA THR A 398 0.90 -19.73 6.28
C THR A 398 0.92 -19.85 4.76
N LEU A 399 2.03 -19.42 4.12
CA LEU A 399 2.14 -19.49 2.67
C LEU A 399 2.27 -20.95 2.21
N PRO A 400 1.43 -21.41 1.27
CA PRO A 400 1.66 -22.66 0.57
C PRO A 400 2.95 -22.56 -0.27
N ASP A 401 3.66 -23.68 -0.43
CA ASP A 401 4.68 -23.80 -1.44
C ASP A 401 4.03 -24.17 -2.77
N PHE A 402 3.94 -23.19 -3.66
CA PHE A 402 3.50 -23.43 -5.02
C PHE A 402 4.73 -23.80 -5.86
N GLU A 403 4.81 -25.06 -6.26
CA GLU A 403 5.86 -25.50 -7.17
C GLU A 403 5.58 -24.98 -8.59
N PRO A 404 6.63 -24.55 -9.35
CA PRO A 404 6.48 -24.32 -10.77
C PRO A 404 6.01 -25.62 -11.44
N ALA A 405 5.11 -25.51 -12.42
CA ALA A 405 4.75 -26.68 -13.23
C ALA A 405 6.02 -27.28 -13.85
N PRO A 406 6.15 -28.62 -13.88
CA PRO A 406 7.31 -29.31 -14.43
C PRO A 406 7.54 -29.01 -15.90
#